data_e24ff1b07ba89969b80ea384445ac4c5
#
_entry.id   e24ff1b07ba89969b80ea384445ac4c5
#
_cell.length_a   1.000
_cell.length_b   1.000
_cell.length_c   1.000
_cell.angle_alpha   90.00
_cell.angle_beta   90.00
_cell.angle_gamma   90.00
#
_symmetry.space_group_name_H-M   'P 1'
#
loop_
_entity.id
_entity.type
_entity.pdbx_description
1 polymer ?
#
loop_
_entity_poly.entity_id
_entity_poly.type
_entity_poly.pdbx_seq_one_letter_code
_entity_poly.pdbx_strand_id
1 'polypeptide(L)'
;MCSSDLHYINSQMAKVQAVKAGYDEAILLSPQGYVSECTGENIFVVTDGTIVTPPTSAGALAGITQDCIRRIAGDLGIPYVQGNLLRSDLYTADEAFLSGTAAEVVPIRSVDDRVIGDPGPITRQVQEVFFQAVRGERPEYSDWNDHVDA
;
A
#
# COMPACT_ATOMS: atom_id res chain seq x y z
N MET A 1 12.70 -9.20 5.60
CA MET A 1 12.07 -10.49 5.99
C MET A 1 11.36 -11.02 4.76
N CYS A 2 11.68 -12.16 4.24
CA CYS A 2 11.07 -12.67 3.01
C CYS A 2 9.65 -13.17 3.32
N SER A 3 8.69 -12.92 2.44
CA SER A 3 7.29 -13.37 2.59
C SER A 3 7.15 -14.90 2.68
N SER A 4 8.20 -15.65 2.31
CA SER A 4 8.26 -17.12 2.43
C SER A 4 8.22 -17.62 3.88
N ASP A 5 8.50 -16.77 4.87
CA ASP A 5 8.48 -17.12 6.29
C ASP A 5 7.08 -16.99 6.91
N LEU A 6 6.09 -16.50 6.15
CA LEU A 6 4.73 -16.27 6.59
C LEU A 6 3.79 -17.39 6.11
N HIS A 7 2.81 -17.72 6.94
CA HIS A 7 1.72 -18.63 6.56
C HIS A 7 0.78 -17.90 5.57
N TYR A 8 1.12 -17.95 4.29
CA TYR A 8 0.46 -17.20 3.24
C TYR A 8 -0.90 -17.76 2.78
N ILE A 9 -1.33 -18.90 3.34
CA ILE A 9 -2.53 -19.61 2.89
C ILE A 9 -3.80 -18.78 3.02
N ASN A 10 -3.93 -17.99 4.10
CA ASN A 10 -5.09 -17.13 4.33
C ASN A 10 -5.20 -16.05 3.25
N SER A 11 -4.10 -15.39 2.94
CA SER A 11 -4.04 -14.36 1.89
C SER A 11 -4.33 -14.95 0.51
N GLN A 12 -3.78 -16.14 0.20
CA GLN A 12 -4.07 -16.84 -1.05
C GLN A 12 -5.55 -17.20 -1.19
N MET A 13 -6.18 -17.68 -0.12
CA MET A 13 -7.61 -18.01 -0.13
C MET A 13 -8.46 -16.75 -0.36
N ALA A 14 -8.14 -15.65 0.31
CA ALA A 14 -8.83 -14.37 0.13
C ALA A 14 -8.67 -13.86 -1.32
N LYS A 15 -7.46 -13.94 -1.89
CA LYS A 15 -7.20 -13.58 -3.29
C LYS A 15 -8.07 -14.40 -4.26
N VAL A 16 -8.10 -15.71 -4.08
CA VAL A 16 -8.93 -16.60 -4.92
C VAL A 16 -10.41 -16.26 -4.82
N GLN A 17 -10.91 -15.93 -3.63
CA GLN A 17 -12.30 -15.51 -3.45
C GLN A 17 -12.59 -14.18 -4.14
N ALA A 18 -11.71 -13.18 -3.98
CA ALA A 18 -11.85 -11.88 -4.65
C ALA A 18 -11.89 -12.02 -6.17
N VAL A 19 -10.93 -12.74 -6.75
CA VAL A 19 -10.86 -12.96 -8.21
C VAL A 19 -12.11 -13.69 -8.73
N LYS A 20 -12.60 -14.71 -8.00
CA LYS A 20 -13.86 -15.39 -8.36
C LYS A 20 -15.09 -14.49 -8.28
N ALA A 21 -15.06 -13.48 -7.43
CA ALA A 21 -16.11 -12.48 -7.28
C ALA A 21 -15.98 -11.32 -8.29
N GLY A 22 -14.90 -11.29 -9.10
CA GLY A 22 -14.68 -10.26 -10.12
C GLY A 22 -13.86 -9.06 -9.65
N TYR A 23 -13.19 -9.17 -8.50
CA TYR A 23 -12.29 -8.13 -7.97
C TYR A 23 -10.82 -8.46 -8.27
N ASP A 24 -10.00 -7.43 -8.38
CA ASP A 24 -8.57 -7.59 -8.62
C ASP A 24 -7.80 -7.98 -7.35
N GLU A 25 -8.26 -7.54 -6.17
CA GLU A 25 -7.59 -7.73 -4.90
C GLU A 25 -8.57 -7.86 -3.73
N ALA A 26 -8.11 -8.42 -2.59
CA ALA A 26 -8.87 -8.49 -1.35
C ALA A 26 -8.19 -7.66 -0.25
N ILE A 27 -9.00 -6.87 0.45
CA ILE A 27 -8.59 -6.17 1.67
C ILE A 27 -8.92 -7.05 2.86
N LEU A 28 -7.92 -7.34 3.67
CA LEU A 28 -8.05 -8.16 4.87
C LEU A 28 -8.37 -7.30 6.09
N LEU A 29 -9.20 -7.82 6.96
CA LEU A 29 -9.53 -7.18 8.23
C LEU A 29 -8.95 -7.98 9.40
N SER A 30 -8.55 -7.26 10.45
CA SER A 30 -8.21 -7.87 11.73
C SER A 30 -9.44 -8.49 12.41
N PRO A 31 -9.28 -9.37 13.42
CA PRO A 31 -10.41 -9.89 14.20
C PRO A 31 -11.29 -8.81 14.87
N GLN A 32 -10.74 -7.61 15.07
CA GLN A 32 -11.46 -6.46 15.63
C GLN A 32 -12.21 -5.64 14.57
N GLY A 33 -12.08 -6.01 13.28
CA GLY A 33 -12.75 -5.33 12.17
C GLY A 33 -11.98 -4.14 11.60
N TYR A 34 -10.74 -3.91 12.03
CA TYR A 34 -9.88 -2.91 11.41
C TYR A 34 -9.26 -3.42 10.12
N VAL A 35 -9.06 -2.53 9.18
CA VAL A 35 -8.27 -2.82 7.98
C VAL A 35 -6.85 -3.20 8.38
N SER A 36 -6.37 -4.30 7.82
CA SER A 36 -5.01 -4.81 8.03
C SER A 36 -4.13 -4.48 6.81
N GLU A 37 -4.23 -5.27 5.77
CA GLU A 37 -3.47 -5.13 4.53
C GLU A 37 -4.23 -5.79 3.38
N CYS A 38 -3.66 -5.80 2.18
CA CYS A 38 -4.16 -6.63 1.09
C CYS A 38 -3.46 -8.00 1.07
N THR A 39 -3.73 -8.82 0.06
CA THR A 39 -3.22 -10.20 0.08
C THR A 39 -1.71 -10.30 -0.13
N GLY A 40 -1.07 -9.29 -0.69
CA GLY A 40 0.37 -9.22 -0.92
C GLY A 40 0.93 -7.80 -0.82
N GLU A 41 0.12 -6.83 -0.39
CA GLU A 41 0.45 -5.41 -0.38
C GLU A 41 -0.02 -4.73 0.91
N ASN A 42 0.72 -3.71 1.33
CA ASN A 42 0.24 -2.74 2.31
C ASN A 42 -0.76 -1.79 1.65
N ILE A 43 -1.76 -1.36 2.42
CA ILE A 43 -2.78 -0.40 1.96
C ILE A 43 -2.56 0.97 2.59
N PHE A 44 -2.84 1.99 1.81
CA PHE A 44 -2.76 3.40 2.20
C PHE A 44 -4.01 4.12 1.77
N VAL A 45 -4.51 5.01 2.61
CA VAL A 45 -5.55 5.97 2.26
C VAL A 45 -5.03 7.38 2.44
N VAL A 46 -5.54 8.30 1.63
CA VAL A 46 -5.30 9.72 1.79
C VAL A 46 -6.59 10.37 2.24
N THR A 47 -6.52 11.12 3.33
CA THR A 47 -7.63 11.92 3.85
C THR A 47 -7.08 13.26 4.30
N ASP A 48 -7.69 14.34 3.83
CA ASP A 48 -7.26 15.72 4.13
C ASP A 48 -5.75 15.94 3.92
N GLY A 49 -5.21 15.40 2.84
CA GLY A 49 -3.80 15.54 2.49
C GLY A 49 -2.83 14.70 3.32
N THR A 50 -3.32 13.82 4.19
CA THR A 50 -2.52 12.94 5.06
C THR A 50 -2.59 11.51 4.56
N ILE A 51 -1.43 10.86 4.42
CA ILE A 51 -1.35 9.41 4.15
C ILE A 51 -1.53 8.66 5.47
N VAL A 52 -2.51 7.77 5.52
CA VAL A 52 -2.77 6.90 6.67
C VAL A 52 -2.64 5.44 6.22
N THR A 53 -1.93 4.62 7.01
CA THR A 53 -1.77 3.18 6.76
C THR A 53 -1.97 2.40 8.05
N PRO A 54 -2.52 1.18 8.00
CA PRO A 54 -2.70 0.36 9.19
C PRO A 54 -1.37 0.04 9.89
N PRO A 55 -1.35 0.04 11.23
CA PRO A 55 -0.18 -0.37 11.99
C PRO A 55 0.00 -1.90 12.01
N THR A 56 1.18 -2.37 12.36
CA THR A 56 1.44 -3.82 12.53
C THR A 56 0.57 -4.46 13.61
N SER A 57 0.09 -3.69 14.58
CA SER A 57 -0.87 -4.16 15.60
C SER A 57 -2.25 -4.50 15.03
N ALA A 58 -2.60 -4.01 13.84
CA ALA A 58 -3.78 -4.40 13.08
C ALA A 58 -3.55 -5.68 12.24
N GLY A 59 -2.37 -6.26 12.28
CA GLY A 59 -1.99 -7.45 11.54
C GLY A 59 -1.27 -7.18 10.22
N ALA A 60 -1.01 -5.91 9.90
CA ALA A 60 -0.27 -5.55 8.69
C ALA A 60 1.22 -5.95 8.79
N LEU A 61 1.79 -6.39 7.67
CA LEU A 61 3.22 -6.63 7.57
C LEU A 61 3.97 -5.29 7.62
N ALA A 62 5.11 -5.24 8.33
CA ALA A 62 6.08 -4.16 8.20
C ALA A 62 6.82 -4.32 6.86
N GLY A 63 6.19 -3.83 5.79
CA GLY A 63 6.69 -3.99 4.43
C GLY A 63 7.89 -3.09 4.14
N ILE A 64 8.86 -3.60 3.34
CA ILE A 64 10.01 -2.80 2.89
C ILE A 64 9.51 -1.64 2.03
N THR A 65 8.62 -1.91 1.08
CA THR A 65 8.03 -0.86 0.24
C THR A 65 7.17 0.12 1.04
N GLN A 66 6.52 -0.33 2.12
CA GLN A 66 5.82 0.57 3.06
C GLN A 66 6.79 1.58 3.68
N ASP A 67 7.99 1.16 4.08
CA ASP A 67 9.00 2.06 4.62
C ASP A 67 9.53 3.05 3.55
N CYS A 68 9.68 2.58 2.31
CA CYS A 68 9.98 3.46 1.17
C CYS A 68 8.92 4.55 1.00
N ILE A 69 7.63 4.20 1.05
CA ILE A 69 6.53 5.18 0.97
C ILE A 69 6.60 6.19 2.12
N ARG A 70 6.85 5.73 3.34
CA ARG A 70 7.02 6.59 4.51
C ARG A 70 8.16 7.62 4.32
N ARG A 71 9.31 7.17 3.79
CA ARG A 71 10.46 8.05 3.51
C ARG A 71 10.12 9.05 2.41
N ILE A 72 9.56 8.60 1.28
CA ILE A 72 9.11 9.48 0.20
C ILE A 72 8.12 10.53 0.69
N ALA A 73 7.12 10.14 1.49
CA ALA A 73 6.15 11.08 2.06
C ALA A 73 6.85 12.16 2.90
N GLY A 74 7.82 11.76 3.75
CA GLY A 74 8.61 12.70 4.53
C GLY A 74 9.40 13.70 3.68
N ASP A 75 10.05 13.23 2.62
CA ASP A 75 10.85 14.06 1.71
C ASP A 75 9.96 15.02 0.87
N LEU A 76 8.72 14.61 0.57
CA LEU A 76 7.72 15.44 -0.09
C LEU A 76 6.97 16.39 0.87
N GLY A 77 7.21 16.29 2.18
CA GLY A 77 6.48 17.06 3.20
C GLY A 77 5.02 16.65 3.35
N ILE A 78 4.66 15.44 2.94
CA ILE A 78 3.31 14.88 3.06
C ILE A 78 3.18 14.22 4.44
N PRO A 79 2.20 14.61 5.27
CA PRO A 79 1.96 13.97 6.55
C PRO A 79 1.69 12.46 6.37
N TYR A 80 2.35 11.64 7.21
CA TYR A 80 2.22 10.20 7.20
C TYR A 80 1.95 9.67 8.60
N VAL A 81 0.89 8.90 8.77
CA VAL A 81 0.42 8.39 10.05
C VAL A 81 0.15 6.88 9.95
N GLN A 82 0.60 6.13 10.96
CA GLN A 82 0.10 4.79 11.19
C GLN A 82 -1.12 4.88 12.13
N GLY A 83 -2.27 4.43 11.64
CA GLY A 83 -3.53 4.52 12.36
C GLY A 83 -4.51 3.40 11.99
N ASN A 84 -5.36 3.03 12.93
CA ASN A 84 -6.41 2.07 12.65
C ASN A 84 -7.41 2.68 11.67
N LEU A 85 -7.72 1.92 10.62
CA LEU A 85 -8.71 2.26 9.61
C LEU A 85 -9.89 1.30 9.73
N LEU A 86 -11.07 1.84 9.62
CA LEU A 86 -12.29 1.05 9.45
C LEU A 86 -12.59 0.89 7.95
N ARG A 87 -13.43 -0.09 7.62
CA ARG A 87 -13.90 -0.27 6.24
C ARG A 87 -14.61 0.98 5.69
N SER A 88 -15.31 1.74 6.56
CA SER A 88 -15.94 3.01 6.20
C SER A 88 -14.94 4.08 5.73
N ASP A 89 -13.74 4.08 6.31
CA ASP A 89 -12.71 5.08 5.98
C ASP A 89 -12.19 4.89 4.56
N LEU A 90 -12.21 3.65 4.05
CA LEU A 90 -11.89 3.36 2.66
C LEU A 90 -12.90 3.97 1.69
N TYR A 91 -14.18 4.05 2.09
CA TYR A 91 -15.24 4.57 1.23
C TYR A 91 -15.29 6.11 1.16
N THR A 92 -14.68 6.75 2.14
CA THR A 92 -14.66 8.23 2.28
C THR A 92 -13.28 8.81 2.04
N ALA A 93 -12.30 7.99 1.67
CA ALA A 93 -10.96 8.44 1.36
C ALA A 93 -10.94 9.34 0.11
N ASP A 94 -10.10 10.37 0.12
CA ASP A 94 -9.84 11.20 -1.05
C ASP A 94 -9.07 10.44 -2.13
N GLU A 95 -8.12 9.60 -1.69
CA GLU A 95 -7.31 8.72 -2.53
C GLU A 95 -7.02 7.42 -1.76
N ALA A 96 -6.75 6.33 -2.49
CA ALA A 96 -6.21 5.12 -1.89
C ALA A 96 -5.24 4.43 -2.86
N PHE A 97 -4.23 3.76 -2.31
CA PHE A 97 -3.26 3.00 -3.09
C PHE A 97 -2.68 1.83 -2.30
N LEU A 98 -2.07 0.92 -3.04
CA LEU A 98 -1.35 -0.24 -2.52
C LEU A 98 0.14 -0.08 -2.75
N SER A 99 0.95 -0.73 -1.92
CA SER A 99 2.38 -0.87 -2.15
C SER A 99 2.88 -2.24 -1.73
N GLY A 100 3.66 -2.86 -2.61
CA GLY A 100 4.29 -4.16 -2.40
C GLY A 100 5.43 -4.36 -3.38
N THR A 101 6.30 -5.35 -3.13
CA THR A 101 7.47 -5.61 -3.99
C THR A 101 7.07 -5.91 -5.43
N ALA A 102 6.02 -6.69 -5.65
CA ALA A 102 5.55 -7.05 -6.99
C ALA A 102 4.56 -6.02 -7.57
N ALA A 103 3.77 -5.39 -6.71
CA ALA A 103 2.76 -4.41 -7.12
C ALA A 103 3.36 -3.00 -7.31
N GLU A 104 4.53 -2.75 -6.71
CA GLU A 104 5.13 -1.41 -6.65
C GLU A 104 4.19 -0.41 -5.95
N VAL A 105 3.67 0.60 -6.63
CA VAL A 105 2.65 1.53 -6.14
C VAL A 105 1.47 1.51 -7.10
N VAL A 106 0.33 0.98 -6.64
CA VAL A 106 -0.89 0.81 -7.46
C VAL A 106 -2.05 1.57 -6.84
N PRO A 107 -2.66 2.52 -7.55
CA PRO A 107 -3.83 3.22 -7.06
C PRO A 107 -5.07 2.30 -6.99
N ILE A 108 -5.92 2.52 -5.98
CA ILE A 108 -7.22 1.85 -5.84
C ILE A 108 -8.30 2.78 -6.41
N ARG A 109 -9.09 2.27 -7.36
CA ARG A 109 -10.18 3.02 -7.97
C ARG A 109 -11.52 2.83 -7.26
N SER A 110 -11.72 1.66 -6.70
CA SER A 110 -12.97 1.31 -6.01
C SER A 110 -12.74 0.26 -4.94
N VAL A 111 -13.61 0.25 -3.94
CA VAL A 111 -13.68 -0.77 -2.88
C VAL A 111 -15.14 -1.18 -2.73
N ASP A 112 -15.45 -2.49 -2.80
CA ASP A 112 -16.81 -3.04 -2.69
C ASP A 112 -17.80 -2.33 -3.63
N ASP A 113 -17.43 -2.16 -4.89
CA ASP A 113 -18.20 -1.47 -5.94
C ASP A 113 -18.45 0.04 -5.69
N ARG A 114 -17.82 0.61 -4.68
CA ARG A 114 -17.85 2.05 -4.41
C ARG A 114 -16.62 2.73 -4.97
N VAL A 115 -16.85 3.67 -5.86
CA VAL A 115 -15.79 4.40 -6.53
C VAL A 115 -15.15 5.38 -5.54
N ILE A 116 -13.82 5.31 -5.37
CA ILE A 116 -13.00 6.30 -4.68
C ILE A 116 -12.64 7.40 -5.69
N GLY A 117 -12.18 7.00 -6.88
CA GLY A 117 -11.85 7.93 -7.97
C GLY A 117 -10.62 7.50 -8.77
N ASP A 118 -10.21 8.40 -9.65
CA ASP A 118 -8.92 8.28 -10.33
C ASP A 118 -7.78 8.62 -9.37
N PRO A 119 -6.54 8.17 -9.66
CA PRO A 119 -5.38 8.48 -8.83
C PRO A 119 -5.26 9.98 -8.56
N GLY A 120 -5.30 10.38 -7.31
CA GLY A 120 -5.18 11.77 -6.91
C GLY A 120 -3.74 12.28 -6.92
N PRO A 121 -3.52 13.55 -6.59
CA PRO A 121 -2.21 14.19 -6.68
C PRO A 121 -1.17 13.56 -5.75
N ILE A 122 -1.53 13.15 -4.54
CA ILE A 122 -0.59 12.55 -3.58
C ILE A 122 -0.16 11.18 -4.06
N THR A 123 -1.11 10.32 -4.47
CA THR A 123 -0.80 9.00 -5.03
C THR A 123 0.14 9.11 -6.23
N ARG A 124 -0.12 10.05 -7.14
CA ARG A 124 0.72 10.27 -8.33
C ARG A 124 2.14 10.73 -7.97
N GLN A 125 2.27 11.67 -7.03
CA GLN A 125 3.58 12.15 -6.59
C GLN A 125 4.40 11.03 -5.95
N VAL A 126 3.79 10.27 -5.05
CA VAL A 126 4.44 9.13 -4.40
C VAL A 126 4.85 8.08 -5.43
N GLN A 127 3.96 7.75 -6.36
CA GLN A 127 4.21 6.78 -7.43
C GLN A 127 5.36 7.21 -8.34
N GLU A 128 5.39 8.48 -8.76
CA GLU A 128 6.44 9.04 -9.60
C GLU A 128 7.81 8.95 -8.93
N VAL A 129 7.91 9.41 -7.67
CA VAL A 129 9.18 9.37 -6.92
C VAL A 129 9.62 7.92 -6.69
N PHE A 130 8.69 7.03 -6.35
CA PHE A 130 8.99 5.60 -6.16
C PHE A 130 9.58 4.99 -7.44
N PHE A 131 8.95 5.19 -8.59
CA PHE A 131 9.45 4.67 -9.87
C PHE A 131 10.80 5.23 -10.28
N GLN A 132 11.04 6.51 -10.03
CA GLN A 132 12.35 7.13 -10.29
C GLN A 132 13.42 6.55 -9.34
N ALA A 133 13.07 6.34 -8.06
CA ALA A 133 13.99 5.76 -7.07
C ALA A 133 14.41 4.33 -7.45
N VAL A 134 13.47 3.46 -7.79
CA VAL A 134 13.78 2.06 -8.14
C VAL A 134 14.52 1.92 -9.47
N ARG A 135 14.48 2.93 -10.33
CA ARG A 135 15.27 3.00 -11.57
C ARG A 135 16.66 3.62 -11.38
N GLY A 136 16.99 4.04 -10.15
CA GLY A 136 18.28 4.72 -9.88
C GLY A 136 18.34 6.16 -10.37
N GLU A 137 17.21 6.78 -10.72
CA GLU A 137 17.11 8.16 -11.22
C GLU A 137 17.13 9.19 -10.08
N ARG A 138 17.09 8.74 -8.83
CA ARG A 138 17.07 9.55 -7.60
C ARG A 138 18.26 9.21 -6.72
N PRO A 139 19.34 9.99 -6.74
CA PRO A 139 20.55 9.72 -5.96
C PRO A 139 20.30 9.65 -4.43
N GLU A 140 19.31 10.37 -3.92
CA GLU A 140 18.93 10.39 -2.51
C GLU A 140 18.35 9.05 -2.01
N TYR A 141 17.99 8.15 -2.93
CA TYR A 141 17.50 6.79 -2.64
C TYR A 141 18.43 5.70 -3.18
N SER A 142 19.68 6.03 -3.51
CA SER A 142 20.65 5.07 -4.06
C SER A 142 20.95 3.91 -3.12
N ASP A 143 20.73 4.08 -1.81
CA ASP A 143 20.85 3.05 -0.80
C ASP A 143 19.77 1.95 -0.90
N TRP A 144 18.74 2.14 -1.72
CA TRP A 144 17.71 1.13 -1.98
C TRP A 144 18.08 0.17 -3.11
N ASN A 145 19.08 0.50 -3.90
CA ASN A 145 19.42 -0.23 -5.12
C ASN A 145 20.81 -0.88 -4.99
N ASP A 146 20.87 -2.19 -5.20
CA ASP A 146 22.12 -2.89 -5.43
C ASP A 146 22.40 -2.96 -6.94
N HIS A 147 23.54 -2.44 -7.37
CA HIS A 147 23.97 -2.54 -8.75
C HIS A 147 24.61 -3.91 -8.99
N VAL A 148 24.03 -4.66 -9.92
CA VAL A 148 24.58 -5.94 -10.37
C VAL A 148 25.27 -5.69 -11.71
N ASP A 149 26.59 -5.87 -11.75
CA ASP A 149 27.34 -5.86 -13.00
C ASP A 149 26.90 -7.05 -13.86
N ALA A 150 26.50 -6.80 -15.11
CA ALA A 150 26.04 -7.80 -16.06
C ALA A 150 27.21 -8.53 -16.74
#